data_7df6f3328fa38c50b9abefffbf8ba75c
#
_entry.id   7df6f3328fa38c50b9abefffbf8ba75c
#
_cell.length_a   1.000
_cell.length_b   1.000
_cell.length_c   1.000
_cell.angle_alpha   90.00
_cell.angle_beta   90.00
_cell.angle_gamma   90.00
#
_symmetry.space_group_name_H-M   'P 1'
#
loop_
_entity.id
_entity.type
_entity.pdbx_description
1 polymer ?
#
loop_
_entity_poly.entity_id
_entity_poly.type
_entity_poly.pdbx_seq_one_letter_code
_entity_poly.pdbx_strand_id
1 'polypeptide(L)'
;MDDVWGTGDTGGTGIAGSGAAAGARQVSPEEEEVDKLLSKAQAAVIEAEKTVERIEDLPSARLPTGLGTLTKMAQPAFKVALLVAYCWAMHSFGLVVRLGGGLLLAGAVGLRGYRDLSLSPSGAIAAAVVGWSTLSSSFRAGLVLLGFFYVSSALTRFGDEDKDVEEGHKKGGQRNWVQVYSNGAVPAILATSAAVISAGKDLAILPVSSSPLYSVLTAAFLGYIACCAGDTWSSEIGQLSDSEPRLITTLRPVRKGTNGGVTLLGLLSSCLGGLFVGILFYITGGSYQSQWKVVPLGMGAGLLGSLVDSVLGATVQFTGYNRKTGKITGTRGPDVSPISGSPLLDNNGVNVLSATVTSAVTAAVAFALGL
;
A
#
# COMPACT_ATOMS: atom_id res chain seq x y z
N MET A 1 53.26 52.92 -0.56
CA MET A 1 54.58 52.58 -0.01
C MET A 1 54.72 51.14 -0.42
N ASP A 2 55.12 50.94 -1.58
CA ASP A 2 56.49 50.77 -2.10
C ASP A 2 56.90 49.30 -1.90
N ASP A 3 56.87 48.53 -3.00
CA ASP A 3 58.02 48.23 -3.88
C ASP A 3 58.91 47.13 -3.25
N VAL A 4 59.53 46.17 -3.93
CA VAL A 4 60.13 46.11 -5.25
C VAL A 4 60.75 44.72 -5.46
N TRP A 5 60.61 44.13 -6.64
CA TRP A 5 61.58 43.36 -7.46
C TRP A 5 62.38 42.18 -6.91
N GLY A 6 62.40 41.12 -7.71
CA GLY A 6 63.48 40.15 -7.75
C GLY A 6 63.31 39.06 -8.78
N THR A 7 63.75 39.27 -9.98
CA THR A 7 63.95 38.37 -11.11
C THR A 7 65.04 37.34 -10.85
N GLY A 8 64.90 36.12 -11.35
CA GLY A 8 65.97 35.12 -11.40
C GLY A 8 65.59 33.91 -12.24
N ASP A 9 66.04 33.95 -13.44
CA ASP A 9 65.94 32.92 -14.49
C ASP A 9 66.95 31.75 -14.19
N THR A 10 66.63 30.60 -14.77
CA THR A 10 67.43 29.53 -15.37
C THR A 10 67.20 28.10 -14.83
N GLY A 11 67.01 27.21 -15.76
CA GLY A 11 67.37 25.80 -15.61
C GLY A 11 66.27 24.80 -15.95
N GLY A 12 66.08 24.50 -17.22
CA GLY A 12 65.26 23.38 -17.68
C GLY A 12 65.85 22.01 -17.36
N THR A 13 65.00 21.08 -17.00
CA THR A 13 65.18 19.68 -17.34
C THR A 13 63.82 19.07 -17.58
N GLY A 14 63.59 18.52 -18.75
CA GLY A 14 62.38 17.83 -19.17
C GLY A 14 62.15 16.55 -18.36
N ILE A 15 60.92 16.37 -17.95
CA ILE A 15 60.39 15.08 -17.54
C ILE A 15 59.18 14.78 -18.37
N ALA A 16 59.25 13.63 -19.03
CA ALA A 16 58.26 13.10 -19.95
C ALA A 16 56.88 13.04 -19.37
N GLY A 17 55.89 13.43 -20.15
CA GLY A 17 54.46 13.27 -19.86
C GLY A 17 54.09 11.78 -19.81
N SER A 18 53.72 11.30 -18.63
CA SER A 18 52.94 10.08 -18.50
C SER A 18 51.48 10.44 -18.68
N GLY A 19 50.95 10.23 -19.88
CA GLY A 19 49.51 10.25 -20.14
C GLY A 19 48.81 9.20 -19.28
N ALA A 20 48.05 9.65 -18.30
CA ALA A 20 47.13 8.80 -17.60
C ALA A 20 46.04 8.39 -18.60
N ALA A 21 46.22 7.19 -19.19
CA ALA A 21 45.12 6.52 -19.90
C ALA A 21 43.97 6.31 -18.90
N ALA A 22 42.88 7.01 -19.10
CA ALA A 22 41.62 6.73 -18.42
C ALA A 22 41.28 5.25 -18.74
N GLY A 23 41.49 4.37 -17.77
CA GLY A 23 41.15 2.96 -17.89
C GLY A 23 39.66 2.86 -18.16
N ALA A 24 39.31 2.50 -19.36
CA ALA A 24 37.94 2.11 -19.69
C ALA A 24 37.60 0.93 -18.74
N ARG A 25 36.62 1.14 -17.88
CA ARG A 25 36.08 0.12 -16.98
C ARG A 25 35.59 -1.01 -17.87
N GLN A 26 36.22 -2.16 -17.86
CA GLN A 26 35.75 -3.36 -18.52
C GLN A 26 34.41 -3.75 -17.83
N VAL A 27 33.32 -3.60 -18.56
CA VAL A 27 31.99 -4.04 -18.14
C VAL A 27 32.04 -5.57 -18.08
N SER A 28 31.58 -6.15 -16.98
CA SER A 28 31.54 -7.60 -16.87
C SER A 28 30.53 -8.21 -17.84
N PRO A 29 30.72 -9.46 -18.32
CA PRO A 29 29.74 -10.11 -19.18
C PRO A 29 28.34 -10.17 -18.56
N GLU A 30 28.24 -10.22 -17.24
CA GLU A 30 26.98 -10.18 -16.49
C GLU A 30 26.32 -8.78 -16.53
N GLU A 31 27.13 -7.70 -16.44
CA GLU A 31 26.61 -6.33 -16.57
C GLU A 31 26.09 -6.05 -17.98
N GLU A 32 26.78 -6.57 -19.01
CA GLU A 32 26.36 -6.42 -20.41
C GLU A 32 25.06 -7.21 -20.71
N GLU A 33 24.90 -8.39 -20.10
CA GLU A 33 23.67 -9.18 -20.21
C GLU A 33 22.48 -8.51 -19.50
N VAL A 34 22.71 -7.91 -18.34
CA VAL A 34 21.72 -7.13 -17.57
C VAL A 34 21.29 -5.90 -18.37
N ASP A 35 22.21 -5.13 -18.93
CA ASP A 35 21.88 -3.95 -19.77
C ASP A 35 21.11 -4.34 -21.01
N LYS A 36 21.42 -5.47 -21.63
CA LYS A 36 20.71 -6.00 -22.80
C LYS A 36 19.28 -6.46 -22.45
N LEU A 37 19.11 -7.05 -21.28
CA LEU A 37 17.78 -7.43 -20.75
C LEU A 37 16.97 -6.19 -20.34
N LEU A 38 17.59 -5.20 -19.72
CA LEU A 38 16.93 -3.94 -19.33
C LEU A 38 16.46 -3.18 -20.59
N SER A 39 17.31 -3.11 -21.61
CA SER A 39 16.95 -2.44 -22.87
C SER A 39 15.80 -3.16 -23.59
N LYS A 40 15.78 -4.51 -23.57
CA LYS A 40 14.66 -5.30 -24.11
C LYS A 40 13.37 -5.09 -23.32
N ALA A 41 13.45 -5.04 -21.97
CA ALA A 41 12.28 -4.78 -21.12
C ALA A 41 11.74 -3.37 -21.34
N GLN A 42 12.63 -2.36 -21.45
CA GLN A 42 12.23 -0.99 -21.77
C GLN A 42 11.58 -0.89 -23.16
N ALA A 43 12.17 -1.54 -24.15
CA ALA A 43 11.60 -1.58 -25.51
C ALA A 43 10.23 -2.24 -25.53
N ALA A 44 10.03 -3.33 -24.79
CA ALA A 44 8.74 -4.00 -24.67
C ALA A 44 7.68 -3.13 -23.97
N VAL A 45 8.06 -2.36 -22.95
CA VAL A 45 7.16 -1.41 -22.28
C VAL A 45 6.76 -0.28 -23.23
N ILE A 46 7.72 0.31 -23.96
CA ILE A 46 7.46 1.38 -24.95
C ILE A 46 6.56 0.87 -26.07
N GLU A 47 6.78 -0.36 -26.55
CA GLU A 47 5.94 -0.97 -27.60
C GLU A 47 4.53 -1.28 -27.08
N ALA A 48 4.40 -1.71 -25.82
CA ALA A 48 3.11 -1.90 -25.18
C ALA A 48 2.37 -0.56 -24.98
N GLU A 49 3.05 0.51 -24.56
CA GLU A 49 2.48 1.85 -24.46
C GLU A 49 2.01 2.38 -25.82
N LYS A 50 2.82 2.26 -26.88
CA LYS A 50 2.43 2.64 -28.23
C LYS A 50 1.25 1.81 -28.77
N THR A 51 1.16 0.55 -28.37
CA THR A 51 0.03 -0.31 -28.75
C THR A 51 -1.24 0.13 -28.02
N VAL A 52 -1.15 0.54 -26.75
CA VAL A 52 -2.28 1.10 -25.98
C VAL A 52 -2.72 2.43 -26.58
N GLU A 53 -1.80 3.36 -26.87
CA GLU A 53 -2.10 4.63 -27.56
C GLU A 53 -2.75 4.40 -28.91
N ARG A 54 -2.24 3.46 -29.71
CA ARG A 54 -2.83 3.09 -31.00
C ARG A 54 -4.26 2.51 -30.87
N ILE A 55 -4.56 1.83 -29.77
CA ILE A 55 -5.90 1.31 -29.46
C ILE A 55 -6.82 2.44 -28.98
N GLU A 56 -6.29 3.42 -28.23
CA GLU A 56 -7.03 4.60 -27.77
C GLU A 56 -7.36 5.56 -28.94
N ASP A 57 -6.49 5.67 -29.93
CA ASP A 57 -6.66 6.52 -31.13
C ASP A 57 -7.53 5.89 -32.24
N LEU A 58 -7.96 4.62 -32.09
CA LEU A 58 -8.88 4.01 -33.05
C LEU A 58 -10.25 4.71 -32.97
N PRO A 59 -10.74 5.28 -34.10
CA PRO A 59 -12.01 5.99 -34.12
C PRO A 59 -13.12 5.07 -33.62
N SER A 60 -13.74 5.43 -32.51
CA SER A 60 -14.83 4.67 -31.86
C SER A 60 -16.02 4.40 -32.76
N ALA A 61 -16.11 5.08 -33.90
CA ALA A 61 -17.18 4.95 -34.89
C ALA A 61 -17.09 3.71 -35.80
N ARG A 62 -16.01 2.92 -35.76
CA ARG A 62 -15.80 1.76 -36.66
C ARG A 62 -15.82 0.39 -35.98
N LEU A 63 -15.92 0.33 -34.65
CA LEU A 63 -16.03 -0.95 -33.93
C LEU A 63 -17.53 -1.29 -33.71
N PRO A 64 -17.94 -2.55 -33.96
CA PRO A 64 -19.27 -2.99 -33.51
C PRO A 64 -19.45 -2.67 -32.05
N THR A 65 -20.60 -2.17 -31.65
CA THR A 65 -20.90 -1.69 -30.27
C THR A 65 -20.50 -2.69 -29.17
N GLY A 66 -20.50 -3.99 -29.47
CA GLY A 66 -20.04 -5.03 -28.55
C GLY A 66 -18.51 -5.10 -28.38
N LEU A 67 -17.71 -4.82 -29.42
CA LEU A 67 -16.26 -4.91 -29.36
C LEU A 67 -15.64 -3.72 -28.63
N GLY A 68 -16.20 -2.52 -28.83
CA GLY A 68 -15.77 -1.31 -28.10
C GLY A 68 -16.04 -1.38 -26.59
N THR A 69 -17.10 -2.08 -26.19
CA THR A 69 -17.39 -2.35 -24.77
C THR A 69 -16.42 -3.39 -24.20
N LEU A 70 -16.12 -4.46 -24.95
CA LEU A 70 -15.17 -5.50 -24.54
C LEU A 70 -13.73 -4.95 -24.39
N THR A 71 -13.27 -4.08 -25.30
CA THR A 71 -11.95 -3.45 -25.18
C THR A 71 -11.86 -2.51 -23.97
N LYS A 72 -12.90 -1.71 -23.70
CA LYS A 72 -12.94 -0.85 -22.48
C LYS A 72 -12.96 -1.69 -21.20
N MET A 73 -13.63 -2.83 -21.17
CA MET A 73 -13.64 -3.74 -20.02
C MET A 73 -12.32 -4.52 -19.89
N ALA A 74 -11.60 -4.80 -20.98
CA ALA A 74 -10.33 -5.51 -20.95
C ALA A 74 -9.13 -4.63 -20.54
N GLN A 75 -9.21 -3.31 -20.73
CA GLN A 75 -8.12 -2.39 -20.39
C GLN A 75 -7.67 -2.47 -18.90
N PRO A 76 -8.55 -2.47 -17.90
CA PRO A 76 -8.11 -2.57 -16.51
C PRO A 76 -7.45 -3.91 -16.19
N ALA A 77 -7.96 -5.02 -16.76
CA ALA A 77 -7.36 -6.34 -16.57
C ALA A 77 -5.97 -6.42 -17.21
N PHE A 78 -5.77 -5.82 -18.37
CA PHE A 78 -4.48 -5.75 -19.04
C PHE A 78 -3.47 -4.92 -18.26
N LYS A 79 -3.87 -3.75 -17.70
CA LYS A 79 -3.01 -2.93 -16.83
C LYS A 79 -2.60 -3.69 -15.56
N VAL A 80 -3.51 -4.45 -14.97
CA VAL A 80 -3.20 -5.31 -13.81
C VAL A 80 -2.22 -6.43 -14.20
N ALA A 81 -2.42 -7.08 -15.35
CA ALA A 81 -1.53 -8.13 -15.82
C ALA A 81 -0.11 -7.60 -16.09
N LEU A 82 0.03 -6.41 -16.68
CA LEU A 82 1.32 -5.74 -16.88
C LEU A 82 2.01 -5.42 -15.55
N LEU A 83 1.26 -4.92 -14.57
CA LEU A 83 1.79 -4.63 -13.24
C LEU A 83 2.31 -5.91 -12.56
N VAL A 84 1.55 -6.99 -12.62
CA VAL A 84 1.94 -8.29 -12.07
C VAL A 84 3.18 -8.82 -12.79
N ALA A 85 3.22 -8.75 -14.12
CA ALA A 85 4.37 -9.18 -14.93
C ALA A 85 5.63 -8.36 -14.60
N TYR A 86 5.50 -7.04 -14.43
CA TYR A 86 6.61 -6.18 -14.01
C TYR A 86 7.14 -6.57 -12.63
N CYS A 87 6.26 -6.73 -11.65
CA CYS A 87 6.64 -7.16 -10.30
C CYS A 87 7.32 -8.54 -10.31
N TRP A 88 6.80 -9.48 -11.11
CA TRP A 88 7.40 -10.80 -11.26
C TRP A 88 8.79 -10.73 -11.91
N ALA A 89 8.93 -9.99 -13.00
CA ALA A 89 10.22 -9.80 -13.67
C ALA A 89 11.24 -9.18 -12.73
N MET A 90 10.86 -8.10 -12.02
CA MET A 90 11.72 -7.44 -11.05
C MET A 90 12.25 -8.41 -9.98
N HIS A 91 11.42 -9.34 -9.49
CA HIS A 91 11.81 -10.34 -8.49
C HIS A 91 12.57 -11.54 -9.06
N SER A 92 12.51 -11.76 -10.37
CA SER A 92 13.28 -12.80 -11.05
C SER A 92 14.75 -12.43 -11.26
N PHE A 93 15.10 -11.14 -11.11
CA PHE A 93 16.47 -10.63 -11.23
C PHE A 93 17.09 -10.33 -9.86
N GLY A 94 18.38 -10.03 -9.84
CA GLY A 94 19.14 -9.77 -8.62
C GLY A 94 18.69 -8.55 -7.81
N LEU A 95 19.26 -8.38 -6.63
CA LEU A 95 18.88 -7.36 -5.64
C LEU A 95 18.88 -5.93 -6.22
N VAL A 96 19.84 -5.58 -7.08
CA VAL A 96 19.93 -4.23 -7.67
C VAL A 96 18.71 -3.91 -8.54
N VAL A 97 18.27 -4.87 -9.36
CA VAL A 97 17.07 -4.71 -10.21
C VAL A 97 15.81 -4.60 -9.35
N ARG A 98 15.74 -5.38 -8.28
CA ARG A 98 14.62 -5.30 -7.32
C ARG A 98 14.54 -3.94 -6.64
N LEU A 99 15.66 -3.43 -6.14
CA LEU A 99 15.69 -2.13 -5.47
C LEU A 99 15.37 -0.98 -6.44
N GLY A 100 15.99 -0.99 -7.63
CA GLY A 100 15.75 0.04 -8.65
C GLY A 100 14.33 -0.02 -9.22
N GLY A 101 13.87 -1.21 -9.60
CA GLY A 101 12.52 -1.42 -10.12
C GLY A 101 11.43 -1.10 -9.08
N GLY A 102 11.64 -1.53 -7.83
CA GLY A 102 10.76 -1.19 -6.72
C GLY A 102 10.64 0.32 -6.49
N LEU A 103 11.76 1.06 -6.57
CA LEU A 103 11.78 2.52 -6.44
C LEU A 103 11.01 3.20 -7.58
N LEU A 104 11.24 2.78 -8.82
CA LEU A 104 10.56 3.33 -9.99
C LEU A 104 9.05 3.09 -9.91
N LEU A 105 8.63 1.87 -9.60
CA LEU A 105 7.21 1.54 -9.47
C LEU A 105 6.55 2.27 -8.31
N ALA A 106 7.18 2.29 -7.13
CA ALA A 106 6.65 3.01 -5.97
C ALA A 106 6.53 4.52 -6.22
N GLY A 107 7.53 5.10 -6.89
CA GLY A 107 7.50 6.50 -7.31
C GLY A 107 6.37 6.79 -8.30
N ALA A 108 6.19 5.93 -9.30
CA ALA A 108 5.11 6.05 -10.28
C ALA A 108 3.72 5.93 -9.62
N VAL A 109 3.54 4.96 -8.71
CA VAL A 109 2.28 4.78 -7.94
C VAL A 109 2.01 5.97 -7.03
N GLY A 110 3.02 6.48 -6.32
CA GLY A 110 2.91 7.68 -5.49
C GLY A 110 2.51 8.92 -6.29
N LEU A 111 3.17 9.14 -7.44
CA LEU A 111 2.86 10.24 -8.35
C LEU A 111 1.44 10.12 -8.93
N ARG A 112 1.03 8.91 -9.31
CA ARG A 112 -0.32 8.62 -9.76
C ARG A 112 -1.34 8.92 -8.68
N GLY A 113 -1.13 8.43 -7.46
CA GLY A 113 -2.01 8.70 -6.32
C GLY A 113 -2.14 10.20 -6.01
N TYR A 114 -1.06 10.97 -6.18
CA TYR A 114 -1.10 12.43 -6.08
C TYR A 114 -1.95 13.07 -7.18
N ARG A 115 -1.76 12.67 -8.44
CA ARG A 115 -2.54 13.18 -9.58
C ARG A 115 -4.01 12.83 -9.49
N ASP A 116 -4.32 11.64 -9.01
CA ASP A 116 -5.69 11.14 -8.84
C ASP A 116 -6.35 11.65 -7.54
N LEU A 117 -5.69 12.60 -6.81
CA LEU A 117 -6.15 13.19 -5.54
C LEU A 117 -6.42 12.16 -4.42
N SER A 118 -5.86 10.96 -4.51
CA SER A 118 -5.90 9.95 -3.45
C SER A 118 -4.81 10.17 -2.38
N LEU A 119 -3.75 10.89 -2.73
CA LEU A 119 -2.61 11.22 -1.86
C LEU A 119 -2.32 12.73 -1.89
N SER A 120 -2.01 13.30 -0.75
CA SER A 120 -1.41 14.64 -0.66
C SER A 120 0.06 14.59 -1.11
N PRO A 121 0.76 15.73 -1.32
CA PRO A 121 2.18 15.71 -1.64
C PRO A 121 3.02 14.91 -0.64
N SER A 122 2.77 15.12 0.66
CA SER A 122 3.45 14.38 1.73
C SER A 122 3.05 12.89 1.75
N GLY A 123 1.78 12.59 1.46
CA GLY A 123 1.29 11.22 1.32
C GLY A 123 1.91 10.47 0.15
N ALA A 124 2.15 11.15 -0.98
CA ALA A 124 2.80 10.56 -2.15
C ALA A 124 4.25 10.15 -1.86
N ILE A 125 5.00 11.02 -1.15
CA ILE A 125 6.37 10.70 -0.73
C ILE A 125 6.38 9.53 0.24
N ALA A 126 5.51 9.55 1.25
CA ALA A 126 5.39 8.45 2.21
C ALA A 126 5.00 7.13 1.52
N ALA A 127 4.05 7.16 0.57
CA ALA A 127 3.64 5.99 -0.21
C ALA A 127 4.79 5.46 -1.10
N ALA A 128 5.62 6.35 -1.66
CA ALA A 128 6.80 5.94 -2.41
C ALA A 128 7.82 5.22 -1.51
N VAL A 129 8.05 5.69 -0.28
CA VAL A 129 8.97 5.05 0.69
C VAL A 129 8.44 3.69 1.14
N VAL A 130 7.18 3.62 1.60
CA VAL A 130 6.53 2.38 2.03
C VAL A 130 6.44 1.38 0.87
N GLY A 131 6.03 1.85 -0.30
CA GLY A 131 5.93 1.05 -1.50
C GLY A 131 7.29 0.50 -1.95
N TRP A 132 8.32 1.34 -1.98
CA TRP A 132 9.68 0.91 -2.33
C TRP A 132 10.18 -0.18 -1.39
N SER A 133 10.09 0.05 -0.09
CA SER A 133 10.51 -0.93 0.92
C SER A 133 9.79 -2.28 0.74
N THR A 134 8.45 -2.26 0.61
CA THR A 134 7.62 -3.48 0.53
C THR A 134 7.79 -4.19 -0.82
N LEU A 135 7.74 -3.45 -1.94
CA LEU A 135 7.92 -4.00 -3.29
C LEU A 135 9.30 -4.61 -3.52
N SER A 136 10.35 -3.99 -2.96
CA SER A 136 11.71 -4.52 -3.05
C SER A 136 11.95 -5.74 -2.15
N SER A 137 11.14 -5.89 -1.10
CA SER A 137 11.30 -6.97 -0.12
C SER A 137 10.70 -8.29 -0.62
N SER A 138 9.47 -8.26 -1.14
CA SER A 138 8.68 -9.44 -1.46
C SER A 138 7.70 -9.16 -2.59
N PHE A 139 7.67 -10.04 -3.60
CA PHE A 139 6.67 -10.01 -4.67
C PHE A 139 5.25 -10.07 -4.11
N ARG A 140 5.02 -11.01 -3.19
CA ARG A 140 3.73 -11.19 -2.51
C ARG A 140 3.31 -9.96 -1.74
N ALA A 141 4.16 -9.48 -0.83
CA ALA A 141 3.85 -8.32 -0.01
C ALA A 141 3.61 -7.07 -0.85
N GLY A 142 4.40 -6.87 -1.91
CA GLY A 142 4.24 -5.77 -2.85
C GLY A 142 2.87 -5.79 -3.56
N LEU A 143 2.45 -6.93 -4.10
CA LEU A 143 1.16 -7.06 -4.78
C LEU A 143 -0.03 -6.92 -3.82
N VAL A 144 0.07 -7.46 -2.61
CA VAL A 144 -0.95 -7.30 -1.57
C VAL A 144 -1.11 -5.84 -1.17
N LEU A 145 0.00 -5.11 -0.96
CA LEU A 145 -0.03 -3.69 -0.63
C LEU A 145 -0.64 -2.85 -1.77
N LEU A 146 -0.25 -3.12 -3.02
CA LEU A 146 -0.81 -2.44 -4.20
C LEU A 146 -2.30 -2.72 -4.35
N GLY A 147 -2.71 -3.98 -4.20
CA GLY A 147 -4.12 -4.38 -4.25
C GLY A 147 -4.94 -3.66 -3.18
N PHE A 148 -4.47 -3.66 -1.93
CA PHE A 148 -5.08 -2.89 -0.84
C PHE A 148 -5.20 -1.40 -1.21
N PHE A 149 -4.13 -0.77 -1.65
CA PHE A 149 -4.12 0.65 -1.98
C PHE A 149 -5.13 1.01 -3.09
N TYR A 150 -5.10 0.28 -4.20
CA TYR A 150 -5.95 0.60 -5.35
C TYR A 150 -7.43 0.33 -5.07
N VAL A 151 -7.76 -0.83 -4.49
CA VAL A 151 -9.17 -1.19 -4.24
C VAL A 151 -9.76 -0.31 -3.14
N SER A 152 -9.03 -0.09 -2.02
CA SER A 152 -9.50 0.80 -0.96
C SER A 152 -9.63 2.25 -1.44
N SER A 153 -8.71 2.74 -2.30
CA SER A 153 -8.84 4.08 -2.88
C SER A 153 -10.04 4.20 -3.85
N ALA A 154 -10.38 3.13 -4.55
CA ALA A 154 -11.58 3.11 -5.38
C ALA A 154 -12.88 3.14 -4.54
N LEU A 155 -12.91 2.37 -3.45
CA LEU A 155 -14.05 2.35 -2.51
C LEU A 155 -14.25 3.69 -1.79
N THR A 156 -13.16 4.35 -1.38
CA THR A 156 -13.24 5.69 -0.77
C THR A 156 -13.91 6.70 -1.69
N ARG A 157 -13.66 6.62 -3.01
CA ARG A 157 -14.30 7.49 -4.00
C ARG A 157 -15.72 7.09 -4.34
N PHE A 158 -16.10 5.85 -4.09
CA PHE A 158 -17.46 5.36 -4.34
C PHE A 158 -18.42 5.92 -3.28
N GLY A 159 -19.48 6.60 -3.71
CA GLY A 159 -20.48 7.21 -2.82
C GLY A 159 -19.95 8.39 -1.98
N ASP A 160 -18.88 9.10 -2.44
CA ASP A 160 -18.26 10.21 -1.72
C ASP A 160 -19.24 11.37 -1.40
N GLU A 161 -20.27 11.58 -2.25
CA GLU A 161 -21.30 12.59 -2.03
C GLU A 161 -22.20 12.28 -0.81
N ASP A 162 -22.42 11.00 -0.51
CA ASP A 162 -23.25 10.54 0.61
C ASP A 162 -22.51 10.52 1.95
N LYS A 163 -21.18 10.74 1.94
CA LYS A 163 -20.27 10.61 3.10
C LYS A 163 -19.92 11.95 3.76
N ASP A 164 -20.45 13.08 3.33
CA ASP A 164 -20.17 14.41 3.89
C ASP A 164 -20.85 14.63 5.26
N VAL A 165 -20.73 13.65 6.16
CA VAL A 165 -21.28 13.68 7.53
C VAL A 165 -20.29 14.17 8.58
N GLU A 166 -18.98 14.23 8.25
CA GLU A 166 -17.90 14.59 9.17
C GLU A 166 -17.33 15.97 8.85
N GLU A 167 -16.93 16.71 9.90
CA GLU A 167 -16.18 17.96 9.75
C GLU A 167 -14.80 17.67 9.19
N GLY A 168 -14.40 18.44 8.17
CA GLY A 168 -13.08 18.28 7.54
C GLY A 168 -13.00 17.13 6.53
N HIS A 169 -14.14 16.51 6.17
CA HIS A 169 -14.18 15.55 5.08
C HIS A 169 -13.55 16.15 3.81
N LYS A 170 -12.59 15.44 3.21
CA LYS A 170 -11.92 15.84 1.97
C LYS A 170 -12.42 14.97 0.82
N LYS A 171 -12.98 15.59 -0.21
CA LYS A 171 -13.39 14.88 -1.43
C LYS A 171 -12.26 13.98 -1.95
N GLY A 172 -12.60 12.74 -2.26
CA GLY A 172 -11.64 11.75 -2.75
C GLY A 172 -10.75 11.11 -1.68
N GLY A 173 -10.93 11.43 -0.39
CA GLY A 173 -10.21 10.79 0.73
C GLY A 173 -8.69 10.98 0.67
N GLN A 174 -8.20 12.18 0.31
CA GLN A 174 -6.78 12.48 0.10
C GLN A 174 -5.93 12.21 1.36
N ARG A 175 -5.13 11.13 1.33
CA ARG A 175 -4.31 10.67 2.46
C ARG A 175 -3.01 11.43 2.57
N ASN A 176 -2.67 11.89 3.77
CA ASN A 176 -1.38 12.51 4.10
C ASN A 176 -0.36 11.45 4.57
N TRP A 177 0.87 11.92 4.89
CA TRP A 177 1.97 11.05 5.32
C TRP A 177 1.65 10.27 6.61
N VAL A 178 0.92 10.88 7.56
CA VAL A 178 0.53 10.22 8.82
C VAL A 178 -0.36 9.02 8.53
N GLN A 179 -1.41 9.22 7.71
CA GLN A 179 -2.33 8.15 7.31
C GLN A 179 -1.64 7.04 6.51
N VAL A 180 -0.67 7.41 5.64
CA VAL A 180 0.10 6.42 4.87
C VAL A 180 0.99 5.60 5.80
N TYR A 181 1.70 6.22 6.74
CA TYR A 181 2.54 5.48 7.69
C TYR A 181 1.73 4.69 8.71
N SER A 182 0.58 5.18 9.14
CA SER A 182 -0.32 4.42 10.04
C SER A 182 -0.73 3.08 9.42
N ASN A 183 -0.94 3.02 8.12
CA ASN A 183 -1.36 1.80 7.43
C ASN A 183 -0.20 1.01 6.80
N GLY A 184 0.97 1.62 6.59
CA GLY A 184 2.03 1.05 5.76
C GLY A 184 3.37 0.83 6.44
N ALA A 185 3.73 1.58 7.51
CA ALA A 185 5.06 1.50 8.09
C ALA A 185 5.33 0.14 8.76
N VAL A 186 4.42 -0.33 9.60
CA VAL A 186 4.56 -1.63 10.27
C VAL A 186 4.62 -2.79 9.26
N PRO A 187 3.70 -2.92 8.29
CA PRO A 187 3.80 -3.97 7.28
C PRO A 187 5.07 -3.86 6.41
N ALA A 188 5.57 -2.66 6.11
CA ALA A 188 6.84 -2.50 5.40
C ALA A 188 8.02 -3.06 6.22
N ILE A 189 8.06 -2.79 7.51
CA ILE A 189 9.07 -3.36 8.44
C ILE A 189 8.95 -4.89 8.48
N LEU A 190 7.74 -5.42 8.63
CA LEU A 190 7.50 -6.87 8.67
C LEU A 190 7.94 -7.57 7.38
N ALA A 191 7.58 -7.02 6.21
CA ALA A 191 7.98 -7.53 4.91
C ALA A 191 9.49 -7.50 4.72
N THR A 192 10.15 -6.38 5.09
CA THR A 192 11.60 -6.24 4.96
C THR A 192 12.32 -7.22 5.90
N SER A 193 11.86 -7.36 7.14
CA SER A 193 12.43 -8.32 8.10
C SER A 193 12.27 -9.77 7.60
N ALA A 194 11.11 -10.12 7.05
CA ALA A 194 10.89 -11.43 6.45
C ALA A 194 11.82 -11.67 5.25
N ALA A 195 12.03 -10.66 4.40
CA ALA A 195 12.92 -10.75 3.25
C ALA A 195 14.39 -10.94 3.66
N VAL A 196 14.84 -10.27 4.73
CA VAL A 196 16.19 -10.49 5.26
C VAL A 196 16.37 -11.95 5.72
N ILE A 197 15.40 -12.51 6.45
CA ILE A 197 15.46 -13.89 6.94
C ILE A 197 15.41 -14.90 5.79
N SER A 198 14.63 -14.64 4.74
CA SER A 198 14.49 -15.55 3.60
C SER A 198 15.51 -15.31 2.48
N ALA A 199 16.49 -14.43 2.69
CA ALA A 199 17.40 -13.96 1.64
C ALA A 199 16.64 -13.47 0.38
N GLY A 200 15.54 -12.77 0.60
CA GLY A 200 14.70 -12.19 -0.45
C GLY A 200 13.83 -13.17 -1.22
N LYS A 201 13.65 -14.39 -0.73
CA LYS A 201 12.77 -15.39 -1.34
C LYS A 201 11.38 -15.34 -0.69
N ASP A 202 10.35 -15.41 -1.51
CA ASP A 202 8.97 -15.61 -1.03
C ASP A 202 8.77 -17.10 -0.72
N LEU A 203 8.93 -17.46 0.55
CA LEU A 203 8.74 -18.83 1.03
C LEU A 203 7.25 -19.11 1.31
N ALA A 204 6.91 -20.39 1.43
CA ALA A 204 5.64 -20.80 2.01
C ALA A 204 5.55 -20.33 3.47
N ILE A 205 4.41 -19.79 3.89
CA ILE A 205 4.18 -19.44 5.31
C ILE A 205 3.80 -20.67 6.11
N LEU A 206 3.22 -21.66 5.46
CA LEU A 206 2.69 -22.87 6.08
C LEU A 206 3.37 -24.09 5.49
N PRO A 207 3.73 -25.08 6.27
CA PRO A 207 3.62 -25.12 7.73
C PRO A 207 4.67 -24.23 8.42
N VAL A 208 4.27 -23.64 9.55
CA VAL A 208 5.13 -22.74 10.36
C VAL A 208 6.46 -23.40 10.77
N SER A 209 6.47 -24.74 10.95
CA SER A 209 7.65 -25.50 11.34
C SER A 209 8.83 -25.40 10.37
N SER A 210 8.57 -25.09 9.09
CA SER A 210 9.62 -24.99 8.06
C SER A 210 10.51 -23.77 8.23
N SER A 211 9.94 -22.64 8.66
CA SER A 211 10.65 -21.39 8.93
C SER A 211 9.82 -20.52 9.90
N PRO A 212 9.87 -20.81 11.22
CA PRO A 212 8.93 -20.23 12.18
C PRO A 212 8.91 -18.70 12.18
N LEU A 213 10.09 -18.08 12.22
CA LEU A 213 10.19 -16.61 12.29
C LEU A 213 9.69 -15.94 10.99
N TYR A 214 10.03 -16.50 9.82
CA TYR A 214 9.51 -16.02 8.55
C TYR A 214 7.98 -16.12 8.50
N SER A 215 7.43 -17.26 8.91
CA SER A 215 5.99 -17.51 8.94
C SER A 215 5.25 -16.55 9.87
N VAL A 216 5.78 -16.33 11.08
CA VAL A 216 5.22 -15.37 12.06
C VAL A 216 5.21 -13.95 11.49
N LEU A 217 6.33 -13.47 10.93
CA LEU A 217 6.42 -12.11 10.36
C LEU A 217 5.47 -11.94 9.17
N THR A 218 5.36 -12.96 8.34
CA THR A 218 4.53 -12.91 7.13
C THR A 218 3.04 -13.05 7.48
N ALA A 219 2.68 -13.85 8.48
CA ALA A 219 1.32 -13.90 9.02
C ALA A 219 0.93 -12.59 9.73
N ALA A 220 1.87 -11.97 10.44
CA ALA A 220 1.68 -10.63 11.02
C ALA A 220 1.43 -9.58 9.93
N PHE A 221 2.18 -9.60 8.83
CA PHE A 221 1.96 -8.74 7.67
C PHE A 221 0.55 -8.94 7.09
N LEU A 222 0.15 -10.20 6.87
CA LEU A 222 -1.20 -10.54 6.41
C LEU A 222 -2.26 -9.93 7.33
N GLY A 223 -2.14 -10.14 8.64
CA GLY A 223 -3.08 -9.65 9.65
C GLY A 223 -3.18 -8.13 9.67
N TYR A 224 -2.06 -7.43 9.54
CA TYR A 224 -2.04 -5.97 9.51
C TYR A 224 -2.77 -5.40 8.29
N ILE A 225 -2.43 -5.86 7.09
CA ILE A 225 -3.08 -5.39 5.85
C ILE A 225 -4.54 -5.81 5.78
N ALA A 226 -4.88 -7.02 6.26
CA ALA A 226 -6.27 -7.48 6.33
C ALA A 226 -7.10 -6.60 7.29
N CYS A 227 -6.55 -6.19 8.44
CA CYS A 227 -7.17 -5.21 9.34
C CYS A 227 -7.40 -3.88 8.62
N CYS A 228 -6.37 -3.30 8.00
CA CYS A 228 -6.49 -2.03 7.27
C CYS A 228 -7.54 -2.11 6.14
N ALA A 229 -7.60 -3.22 5.41
CA ALA A 229 -8.61 -3.42 4.37
C ALA A 229 -10.00 -3.57 4.98
N GLY A 230 -10.15 -4.42 6.00
CA GLY A 230 -11.41 -4.66 6.69
C GLY A 230 -12.00 -3.40 7.29
N ASP A 231 -11.18 -2.59 7.97
CA ASP A 231 -11.59 -1.32 8.57
C ASP A 231 -11.97 -0.30 7.49
N THR A 232 -11.14 -0.11 6.46
CA THR A 232 -11.48 0.80 5.35
C THR A 232 -12.77 0.38 4.66
N TRP A 233 -12.97 -0.90 4.33
CA TRP A 233 -14.17 -1.35 3.65
C TRP A 233 -15.40 -1.24 4.55
N SER A 234 -15.24 -1.50 5.86
CA SER A 234 -16.30 -1.33 6.85
C SER A 234 -16.75 0.12 6.95
N SER A 235 -15.82 1.06 7.05
CA SER A 235 -16.14 2.49 7.17
C SER A 235 -16.72 3.04 5.87
N GLU A 236 -16.20 2.67 4.70
CA GLU A 236 -16.64 3.20 3.42
C GLU A 236 -18.01 2.64 2.97
N ILE A 237 -18.20 1.33 3.08
CA ILE A 237 -19.44 0.67 2.65
C ILE A 237 -20.49 0.71 3.77
N GLY A 238 -20.05 0.64 5.03
CA GLY A 238 -20.95 0.69 6.19
C GLY A 238 -21.77 1.99 6.28
N GLN A 239 -21.19 3.11 5.83
CA GLN A 239 -21.91 4.41 5.77
C GLN A 239 -23.06 4.42 4.75
N LEU A 240 -22.99 3.56 3.72
CA LEU A 240 -24.05 3.42 2.71
C LEU A 240 -25.24 2.59 3.23
N SER A 241 -25.15 2.02 4.43
CA SER A 241 -26.25 1.25 5.03
C SER A 241 -27.47 2.14 5.30
N ASP A 242 -28.67 1.65 5.01
CA ASP A 242 -29.92 2.31 5.38
C ASP A 242 -30.22 2.20 6.88
N SER A 243 -29.62 1.22 7.58
CA SER A 243 -29.80 1.03 9.02
C SER A 243 -28.95 1.99 9.84
N GLU A 244 -29.50 2.49 10.93
CA GLU A 244 -28.75 3.29 11.91
C GLU A 244 -27.61 2.45 12.53
N PRO A 245 -26.37 2.98 12.56
CA PRO A 245 -25.28 2.30 13.25
C PRO A 245 -25.55 2.18 14.75
N ARG A 246 -25.00 1.12 15.35
CA ARG A 246 -25.04 0.91 16.79
C ARG A 246 -23.67 1.00 17.38
N LEU A 247 -23.53 1.74 18.49
CA LEU A 247 -22.26 1.83 19.21
C LEU A 247 -21.88 0.44 19.74
N ILE A 248 -20.71 -0.06 19.36
CA ILE A 248 -20.31 -1.45 19.65
C ILE A 248 -20.31 -1.78 21.16
N THR A 249 -20.00 -0.79 22.00
CA THR A 249 -19.92 -0.99 23.46
C THR A 249 -21.28 -1.04 24.17
N THR A 250 -22.30 -0.41 23.62
CA THR A 250 -23.61 -0.27 24.29
C THR A 250 -24.79 -0.75 23.45
N LEU A 251 -24.57 -1.06 22.16
CA LEU A 251 -25.57 -1.42 21.15
C LEU A 251 -26.67 -0.36 20.96
N ARG A 252 -26.49 0.85 21.49
CA ARG A 252 -27.43 1.96 21.31
C ARG A 252 -27.28 2.55 19.91
N PRO A 253 -28.39 2.95 19.25
CA PRO A 253 -28.33 3.67 17.99
C PRO A 253 -27.52 4.96 18.13
N VAL A 254 -26.67 5.24 17.12
CA VAL A 254 -25.86 6.46 17.05
C VAL A 254 -25.91 7.03 15.65
N ARG A 255 -25.46 8.28 15.49
CA ARG A 255 -25.43 8.93 14.17
C ARG A 255 -24.38 8.28 13.26
N LYS A 256 -24.64 8.27 11.96
CA LYS A 256 -23.61 7.89 10.95
C LYS A 256 -22.35 8.75 11.12
N GLY A 257 -21.16 8.17 10.97
CA GLY A 257 -19.87 8.82 11.21
C GLY A 257 -19.42 8.79 12.68
N THR A 258 -20.21 8.20 13.61
CA THR A 258 -19.77 8.03 15.00
C THR A 258 -18.71 6.93 15.08
N ASN A 259 -17.51 7.24 15.64
CA ASN A 259 -16.46 6.26 15.87
C ASN A 259 -16.95 5.14 16.79
N GLY A 260 -16.71 3.89 16.37
CA GLY A 260 -17.24 2.72 17.06
C GLY A 260 -18.72 2.41 16.78
N GLY A 261 -19.34 3.13 15.87
CA GLY A 261 -20.67 2.80 15.32
C GLY A 261 -20.59 1.69 14.29
N VAL A 262 -21.22 0.54 14.52
CA VAL A 262 -21.18 -0.63 13.62
C VAL A 262 -22.53 -0.88 12.96
N THR A 263 -22.49 -1.33 11.71
CA THR A 263 -23.65 -1.83 10.95
C THR A 263 -23.37 -3.25 10.48
N LEU A 264 -24.41 -4.03 10.21
CA LEU A 264 -24.24 -5.37 9.65
C LEU A 264 -23.52 -5.32 8.29
N LEU A 265 -23.89 -4.35 7.45
CA LEU A 265 -23.23 -4.12 6.16
C LEU A 265 -21.74 -3.82 6.32
N GLY A 266 -21.36 -2.99 7.30
CA GLY A 266 -19.96 -2.69 7.62
C GLY A 266 -19.19 -3.95 8.07
N LEU A 267 -19.78 -4.75 8.98
CA LEU A 267 -19.15 -6.00 9.42
C LEU A 267 -18.97 -7.03 8.30
N LEU A 268 -19.95 -7.17 7.41
CA LEU A 268 -19.81 -8.03 6.22
C LEU A 268 -18.74 -7.50 5.28
N SER A 269 -18.65 -6.19 5.12
CA SER A 269 -17.63 -5.55 4.29
C SER A 269 -16.23 -5.72 4.87
N SER A 270 -16.08 -5.72 6.20
CA SER A 270 -14.79 -6.01 6.84
C SER A 270 -14.34 -7.46 6.61
N CYS A 271 -15.27 -8.42 6.65
CA CYS A 271 -14.97 -9.80 6.26
C CYS A 271 -14.50 -9.88 4.80
N LEU A 272 -15.18 -9.18 3.89
CA LEU A 272 -14.82 -9.17 2.46
C LEU A 272 -13.48 -8.49 2.20
N GLY A 273 -13.15 -7.41 2.92
CA GLY A 273 -11.84 -6.76 2.85
C GLY A 273 -10.71 -7.70 3.27
N GLY A 274 -10.87 -8.39 4.40
CA GLY A 274 -9.92 -9.40 4.87
C GLY A 274 -9.83 -10.62 3.94
N LEU A 275 -10.97 -11.09 3.41
CA LEU A 275 -11.04 -12.16 2.41
C LEU A 275 -10.28 -11.79 1.14
N PHE A 276 -10.45 -10.57 0.63
CA PHE A 276 -9.74 -10.05 -0.52
C PHE A 276 -8.22 -10.09 -0.31
N VAL A 277 -7.75 -9.62 0.84
CA VAL A 277 -6.32 -9.66 1.19
C VAL A 277 -5.82 -11.10 1.29
N GLY A 278 -6.58 -11.99 1.94
CA GLY A 278 -6.26 -13.41 2.03
C GLY A 278 -6.16 -14.10 0.67
N ILE A 279 -7.08 -13.79 -0.27
CA ILE A 279 -7.05 -14.31 -1.64
C ILE A 279 -5.81 -13.78 -2.39
N LEU A 280 -5.53 -12.47 -2.33
CA LEU A 280 -4.32 -11.92 -2.95
C LEU A 280 -3.06 -12.59 -2.40
N PHE A 281 -3.02 -12.79 -1.10
CA PHE A 281 -1.90 -13.45 -0.43
C PHE A 281 -1.73 -14.90 -0.87
N TYR A 282 -2.84 -15.62 -1.08
CA TYR A 282 -2.85 -16.99 -1.56
C TYR A 282 -2.37 -17.10 -3.02
N ILE A 283 -2.95 -16.33 -3.92
CA ILE A 283 -2.63 -16.41 -5.35
C ILE A 283 -1.22 -15.94 -5.69
N THR A 284 -0.66 -15.01 -4.90
CA THR A 284 0.72 -14.52 -5.06
C THR A 284 1.75 -15.42 -4.39
N GLY A 285 1.32 -16.41 -3.61
CA GLY A 285 2.18 -17.33 -2.86
C GLY A 285 2.71 -18.54 -3.62
N GLY A 286 2.34 -18.70 -4.89
CA GLY A 286 2.72 -19.85 -5.71
C GLY A 286 1.92 -21.14 -5.38
N SER A 287 2.29 -22.25 -6.03
CA SER A 287 1.51 -23.49 -6.10
C SER A 287 1.47 -24.34 -4.82
N TYR A 288 1.49 -23.75 -3.65
CA TYR A 288 1.46 -24.49 -2.39
C TYR A 288 0.02 -24.77 -1.96
N GLN A 289 -0.49 -25.98 -2.23
CA GLN A 289 -1.85 -26.40 -1.88
C GLN A 289 -2.22 -26.20 -0.40
N SER A 290 -1.25 -26.29 0.52
CA SER A 290 -1.47 -26.05 1.95
C SER A 290 -1.71 -24.58 2.31
N GLN A 291 -1.40 -23.62 1.41
CA GLN A 291 -1.49 -22.20 1.71
C GLN A 291 -2.94 -21.65 1.68
N TRP A 292 -3.95 -22.40 1.22
CA TRP A 292 -5.35 -21.93 1.15
C TRP A 292 -5.89 -21.43 2.50
N LYS A 293 -5.34 -21.92 3.61
CA LYS A 293 -5.73 -21.51 4.98
C LYS A 293 -5.44 -20.04 5.28
N VAL A 294 -4.57 -19.37 4.51
CA VAL A 294 -4.35 -17.91 4.64
C VAL A 294 -5.59 -17.13 4.24
N VAL A 295 -6.49 -17.70 3.44
CA VAL A 295 -7.72 -17.04 2.99
C VAL A 295 -8.69 -16.82 4.15
N PRO A 296 -9.13 -17.90 4.89
CA PRO A 296 -9.96 -17.70 6.07
C PRO A 296 -9.23 -16.94 7.19
N LEU A 297 -7.90 -17.07 7.30
CA LEU A 297 -7.09 -16.31 8.26
C LEU A 297 -7.17 -14.81 7.98
N GLY A 298 -7.02 -14.39 6.70
CA GLY A 298 -7.18 -13.01 6.28
C GLY A 298 -8.61 -12.49 6.51
N MET A 299 -9.63 -13.28 6.19
CA MET A 299 -11.02 -12.93 6.44
C MET A 299 -11.29 -12.68 7.93
N GLY A 300 -10.82 -13.58 8.80
CA GLY A 300 -10.94 -13.45 10.26
C GLY A 300 -10.18 -12.23 10.79
N ALA A 301 -8.98 -11.94 10.24
CA ALA A 301 -8.20 -10.77 10.60
C ALA A 301 -8.88 -9.46 10.20
N GLY A 302 -9.51 -9.39 9.03
CA GLY A 302 -10.27 -8.21 8.60
C GLY A 302 -11.45 -7.91 9.54
N LEU A 303 -12.23 -8.94 9.90
CA LEU A 303 -13.34 -8.80 10.85
C LEU A 303 -12.83 -8.41 12.25
N LEU A 304 -11.83 -9.14 12.79
CA LEU A 304 -11.25 -8.85 14.10
C LEU A 304 -10.72 -7.43 14.17
N GLY A 305 -9.98 -7.00 13.14
CA GLY A 305 -9.41 -5.68 13.07
C GLY A 305 -10.45 -4.57 13.12
N SER A 306 -11.51 -4.69 12.33
CA SER A 306 -12.63 -3.74 12.33
C SER A 306 -13.39 -3.72 13.66
N LEU A 307 -13.53 -4.86 14.34
CA LEU A 307 -14.14 -4.92 15.68
C LEU A 307 -13.24 -4.25 16.73
N VAL A 308 -11.94 -4.52 16.72
CA VAL A 308 -10.97 -3.88 17.64
C VAL A 308 -10.94 -2.36 17.40
N ASP A 309 -10.91 -1.92 16.14
CA ASP A 309 -10.96 -0.51 15.77
C ASP A 309 -12.24 0.15 16.30
N SER A 310 -13.39 -0.48 16.10
CA SER A 310 -14.68 0.00 16.61
C SER A 310 -14.73 0.10 18.13
N VAL A 311 -14.14 -0.86 18.86
CA VAL A 311 -14.06 -0.80 20.34
C VAL A 311 -13.16 0.35 20.78
N LEU A 312 -12.00 0.51 20.17
CA LEU A 312 -11.08 1.63 20.44
C LEU A 312 -11.75 2.97 20.07
N GLY A 313 -12.38 3.04 18.89
CA GLY A 313 -13.13 4.22 18.44
C GLY A 313 -14.22 4.65 19.41
N ALA A 314 -14.96 3.68 19.97
CA ALA A 314 -16.02 3.94 20.97
C ALA A 314 -15.49 4.37 22.35
N THR A 315 -14.22 4.08 22.68
CA THR A 315 -13.68 4.25 24.04
C THR A 315 -12.60 5.33 24.14
N VAL A 316 -11.60 5.29 23.29
CA VAL A 316 -10.40 6.15 23.38
C VAL A 316 -10.31 7.22 22.28
N GLN A 317 -11.23 7.22 21.30
CA GLN A 317 -11.33 8.25 20.27
C GLN A 317 -12.59 9.09 20.49
N PHE A 318 -12.43 10.40 20.66
CA PHE A 318 -13.56 11.27 20.91
C PHE A 318 -14.44 11.42 19.67
N THR A 319 -15.75 11.34 19.86
CA THR A 319 -16.76 11.71 18.86
C THR A 319 -17.77 12.66 19.49
N GLY A 320 -18.00 13.78 18.83
CA GLY A 320 -19.02 14.77 19.17
C GLY A 320 -19.87 15.16 17.99
N TYR A 321 -21.02 15.79 18.27
CA TYR A 321 -21.90 16.40 17.30
C TYR A 321 -21.85 17.91 17.43
N ASN A 322 -21.36 18.58 16.39
CA ASN A 322 -21.36 20.03 16.32
C ASN A 322 -22.75 20.55 15.93
N ARG A 323 -23.40 21.27 16.85
CA ARG A 323 -24.76 21.80 16.64
C ARG A 323 -24.83 22.90 15.62
N LYS A 324 -23.72 23.63 15.37
CA LYS A 324 -23.69 24.72 14.39
C LYS A 324 -23.57 24.19 12.97
N THR A 325 -22.69 23.22 12.75
CA THR A 325 -22.44 22.65 11.42
C THR A 325 -23.36 21.50 11.07
N GLY A 326 -24.00 20.90 12.09
CA GLY A 326 -24.84 19.70 11.91
C GLY A 326 -24.04 18.43 11.60
N LYS A 327 -22.70 18.45 11.85
CA LYS A 327 -21.79 17.37 11.48
C LYS A 327 -21.16 16.70 12.70
N ILE A 328 -20.63 15.50 12.49
CA ILE A 328 -19.79 14.79 13.46
C ILE A 328 -18.40 15.42 13.46
N THR A 329 -17.80 15.49 14.64
CA THR A 329 -16.45 16.03 14.83
C THR A 329 -15.66 15.23 15.85
N GLY A 330 -14.33 15.10 15.62
CA GLY A 330 -13.38 14.49 16.54
C GLY A 330 -12.83 15.46 17.60
N THR A 331 -13.22 16.74 17.56
CA THR A 331 -12.69 17.77 18.46
C THR A 331 -13.76 18.28 19.42
N ARG A 332 -13.36 18.57 20.67
CA ARG A 332 -14.23 19.19 21.67
C ARG A 332 -14.38 20.69 21.40
N GLY A 333 -15.53 21.25 21.67
CA GLY A 333 -15.81 22.68 21.52
C GLY A 333 -17.08 23.11 22.25
N PRO A 334 -17.34 24.44 22.36
CA PRO A 334 -18.51 24.95 23.09
C PRO A 334 -19.86 24.53 22.47
N ASP A 335 -19.90 24.33 21.16
CA ASP A 335 -21.11 23.95 20.43
C ASP A 335 -21.17 22.43 20.13
N VAL A 336 -20.24 21.64 20.72
CA VAL A 336 -20.11 20.20 20.50
C VAL A 336 -20.71 19.41 21.63
N SER A 337 -21.71 18.59 21.30
CA SER A 337 -22.29 17.61 22.23
C SER A 337 -21.53 16.29 22.12
N PRO A 338 -20.94 15.75 23.21
CA PRO A 338 -20.23 14.47 23.17
C PRO A 338 -21.21 13.32 22.85
N ILE A 339 -20.78 12.37 22.02
CA ILE A 339 -21.51 11.15 21.68
C ILE A 339 -20.84 9.94 22.32
N SER A 340 -19.53 9.75 22.06
CA SER A 340 -18.77 8.60 22.56
C SER A 340 -17.28 8.93 22.71
N GLY A 341 -16.58 8.07 23.43
CA GLY A 341 -15.14 8.05 23.53
C GLY A 341 -14.51 9.20 24.29
N SER A 342 -13.20 9.11 24.45
CA SER A 342 -12.35 10.12 25.08
C SER A 342 -11.21 10.51 24.13
N PRO A 343 -10.68 11.75 24.20
CA PRO A 343 -9.67 12.25 23.25
C PRO A 343 -8.25 11.77 23.63
N LEU A 344 -8.06 10.46 23.76
CA LEU A 344 -6.75 9.86 24.07
C LEU A 344 -5.98 9.54 22.78
N LEU A 345 -6.67 9.03 21.76
CA LEU A 345 -6.11 8.73 20.46
C LEU A 345 -6.91 9.44 19.35
N ASP A 346 -6.22 9.84 18.32
CA ASP A 346 -6.83 10.24 17.06
C ASP A 346 -7.10 8.99 16.18
N ASN A 347 -7.74 9.19 15.03
CA ASN A 347 -8.05 8.11 14.11
C ASN A 347 -6.80 7.33 13.66
N ASN A 348 -5.68 8.01 13.45
CA ASN A 348 -4.44 7.35 13.02
C ASN A 348 -3.85 6.47 14.13
N GLY A 349 -3.90 6.94 15.37
CA GLY A 349 -3.48 6.16 16.53
C GLY A 349 -4.34 4.92 16.75
N VAL A 350 -5.65 5.03 16.56
CA VAL A 350 -6.58 3.89 16.63
C VAL A 350 -6.27 2.88 15.54
N ASN A 351 -6.08 3.32 14.29
CA ASN A 351 -5.73 2.44 13.16
C ASN A 351 -4.42 1.68 13.40
N VAL A 352 -3.36 2.36 13.89
CA VAL A 352 -2.08 1.69 14.20
C VAL A 352 -2.25 0.65 15.30
N LEU A 353 -2.99 0.98 16.35
CA LEU A 353 -3.17 0.09 17.50
C LEU A 353 -4.02 -1.12 17.13
N SER A 354 -5.17 -0.92 16.46
CA SER A 354 -6.06 -2.00 16.02
C SER A 354 -5.35 -2.94 15.05
N ALA A 355 -4.61 -2.40 14.07
CA ALA A 355 -3.88 -3.20 13.10
C ALA A 355 -2.69 -3.94 13.74
N THR A 356 -1.99 -3.33 14.72
CA THR A 356 -0.89 -4.00 15.42
C THR A 356 -1.40 -5.15 16.29
N VAL A 357 -2.50 -4.95 17.03
CA VAL A 357 -3.14 -6.02 17.81
C VAL A 357 -3.59 -7.15 16.90
N THR A 358 -4.28 -6.83 15.82
CA THR A 358 -4.75 -7.83 14.84
C THR A 358 -3.59 -8.59 14.19
N SER A 359 -2.52 -7.89 13.85
CA SER A 359 -1.28 -8.46 13.32
C SER A 359 -0.69 -9.52 14.28
N ALA A 360 -0.56 -9.17 15.55
CA ALA A 360 -0.04 -10.07 16.57
C ALA A 360 -0.94 -11.28 16.80
N VAL A 361 -2.26 -11.07 16.87
CA VAL A 361 -3.24 -12.16 17.03
C VAL A 361 -3.21 -13.09 15.81
N THR A 362 -3.16 -12.55 14.60
CA THR A 362 -3.10 -13.35 13.36
C THR A 362 -1.84 -14.23 13.33
N ALA A 363 -0.69 -13.64 13.70
CA ALA A 363 0.56 -14.39 13.80
C ALA A 363 0.49 -15.51 14.86
N ALA A 364 -0.07 -15.20 16.03
CA ALA A 364 -0.26 -16.18 17.12
C ALA A 364 -1.20 -17.32 16.72
N VAL A 365 -2.31 -17.01 16.05
CA VAL A 365 -3.25 -18.02 15.52
C VAL A 365 -2.56 -18.91 14.47
N ALA A 366 -1.85 -18.30 13.52
CA ALA A 366 -1.09 -19.06 12.52
C ALA A 366 -0.07 -20.01 13.16
N PHE A 367 0.64 -19.52 14.18
CA PHE A 367 1.62 -20.34 14.93
C PHE A 367 0.95 -21.45 15.74
N ALA A 368 -0.09 -21.14 16.53
CA ALA A 368 -0.77 -22.09 17.41
C ALA A 368 -1.49 -23.23 16.65
N LEU A 369 -2.04 -22.93 15.48
CA LEU A 369 -2.71 -23.92 14.64
C LEU A 369 -1.75 -24.70 13.74
N GLY A 370 -0.44 -24.43 13.81
CA GLY A 370 0.55 -25.06 12.94
C GLY A 370 0.30 -24.79 11.46
N LEU A 371 -0.42 -23.69 11.20
CA LEU A 371 -0.86 -23.31 9.85
C LEU A 371 0.33 -22.95 8.99
#